data_2b2944586d97f85cdde0a36bc072dd0e
#
_entry.id   2b2944586d97f85cdde0a36bc072dd0e
#
_cell.length_a   1.000
_cell.length_b   1.000
_cell.length_c   1.000
_cell.angle_alpha   90.00
_cell.angle_beta   90.00
_cell.angle_gamma   90.00
#
_symmetry.space_group_name_H-M   'P 1'
#
loop_
_entity.id
_entity.type
_entity.pdbx_description
1 polymer ?
#
loop_
_entity_poly.entity_id
_entity_poly.type
_entity_poly.pdbx_seq_one_letter_code
_entity_poly.pdbx_strand_id
1 'polypeptide(L)'
;SFVYASSCSMYGLADDSPRKEGDKLNPLTAYARSKVMAEEQLEPLADGGFTVTCLRYATACGWSSRLRLDLVLNDFVAGALVNHQISILSDGTPWRPMINTKDMARSIDWAIARDASNGGKFLAVNTGSNDWNNRVSTLAEAIASVIPGVDIVTNPNAPPDKRSYRANFDLFKKLAPNHQPREDLISTVQEIKQNLIGMKFNDPNYRESQFIRLKVLDQLQAQGLLNANLQWAT
;
A
#
# COMPACT_ATOMS: atom_id res chain seq x y z
N SER A 1 21.46 11.52 5.22
CA SER A 1 20.32 10.70 5.65
C SER A 1 19.89 9.72 4.54
N PHE A 2 19.34 8.59 4.92
CA PHE A 2 18.79 7.59 4.02
C PHE A 2 17.34 7.30 4.39
N VAL A 3 16.44 7.30 3.42
CA VAL A 3 15.02 7.00 3.62
C VAL A 3 14.67 5.72 2.87
N TYR A 4 14.16 4.73 3.61
CA TYR A 4 13.75 3.45 3.06
C TYR A 4 12.23 3.29 3.08
N ALA A 5 11.65 3.03 1.91
CA ALA A 5 10.23 2.70 1.81
C ALA A 5 9.99 1.26 2.28
N SER A 6 9.75 1.09 3.57
CA SER A 6 9.37 -0.17 4.20
C SER A 6 7.86 -0.40 4.13
N SER A 7 7.31 -1.35 4.88
CA SER A 7 5.89 -1.73 4.75
C SER A 7 5.33 -2.34 6.03
N CYS A 8 4.14 -1.93 6.43
CA CYS A 8 3.38 -2.59 7.49
C CYS A 8 2.97 -4.04 7.14
N SER A 9 3.07 -4.48 5.88
CA SER A 9 2.79 -5.86 5.49
C SER A 9 3.66 -6.90 6.23
N MET A 10 4.77 -6.46 6.84
CA MET A 10 5.63 -7.31 7.66
C MET A 10 4.97 -7.78 8.96
N TYR A 11 3.86 -7.16 9.40
CA TYR A 11 3.09 -7.65 10.56
C TYR A 11 2.28 -8.92 10.23
N GLY A 12 1.94 -9.15 8.96
CA GLY A 12 1.23 -10.35 8.50
C GLY A 12 -0.17 -10.49 9.08
N LEU A 13 -0.50 -11.69 9.60
CA LEU A 13 -1.74 -11.91 10.33
C LEU A 13 -1.56 -11.38 11.77
N ALA A 14 -2.41 -10.44 12.14
CA ALA A 14 -2.46 -9.86 13.47
C ALA A 14 -3.78 -10.17 14.17
N ASP A 15 -3.76 -10.12 15.50
CA ASP A 15 -4.97 -10.05 16.31
C ASP A 15 -5.70 -8.70 16.10
N ASP A 16 -6.77 -8.47 16.84
CA ASP A 16 -7.57 -7.24 16.71
C ASP A 16 -6.87 -5.97 17.23
N SER A 17 -5.66 -6.09 17.81
CA SER A 17 -4.91 -4.94 18.30
C SER A 17 -4.12 -4.26 17.19
N PRO A 18 -4.16 -2.92 17.05
CA PRO A 18 -3.33 -2.20 16.08
C PRO A 18 -1.84 -2.39 16.38
N ARG A 19 -1.08 -2.83 15.38
CA ARG A 19 0.36 -3.14 15.48
C ARG A 19 1.20 -1.88 15.64
N LYS A 20 2.08 -1.89 16.64
CA LYS A 20 3.08 -0.86 16.90
C LYS A 20 4.45 -1.30 16.38
N GLU A 21 5.39 -0.37 16.31
CA GLU A 21 6.73 -0.58 15.77
C GLU A 21 7.54 -1.67 16.51
N GLY A 22 7.34 -1.79 17.82
CA GLY A 22 8.00 -2.80 18.66
C GLY A 22 7.34 -4.18 18.68
N ASP A 23 6.20 -4.35 17.98
CA ASP A 23 5.49 -5.61 17.97
C ASP A 23 6.20 -6.64 17.10
N LYS A 24 5.97 -7.93 17.40
CA LYS A 24 6.54 -9.05 16.66
C LYS A 24 6.11 -8.99 15.19
N LEU A 25 7.08 -9.06 14.29
CA LEU A 25 6.88 -9.19 12.86
C LEU A 25 6.53 -10.64 12.49
N ASN A 26 5.62 -10.79 11.52
CA ASN A 26 5.18 -12.10 11.00
C ASN A 26 5.04 -12.04 9.46
N PRO A 27 6.16 -11.87 8.71
CA PRO A 27 6.13 -11.65 7.28
C PRO A 27 5.68 -12.90 6.50
N LEU A 28 4.50 -12.88 5.91
CA LEU A 28 3.89 -14.02 5.22
C LEU A 28 4.36 -14.18 3.76
N THR A 29 4.83 -13.09 3.13
CA THR A 29 5.21 -13.08 1.71
C THR A 29 6.70 -12.84 1.53
N ALA A 30 7.27 -13.22 0.37
CA ALA A 30 8.65 -12.91 0.01
C ALA A 30 8.91 -11.38 0.07
N TYR A 31 7.94 -10.58 -0.39
CA TYR A 31 7.99 -9.12 -0.29
C TYR A 31 8.09 -8.65 1.17
N ALA A 32 7.23 -9.13 2.06
CA ALA A 32 7.28 -8.75 3.47
C ALA A 32 8.59 -9.18 4.13
N ARG A 33 9.09 -10.39 3.84
CA ARG A 33 10.40 -10.86 4.33
C ARG A 33 11.55 -9.99 3.83
N SER A 34 11.55 -9.59 2.56
CA SER A 34 12.59 -8.70 2.01
C SER A 34 12.61 -7.34 2.70
N LYS A 35 11.44 -6.83 3.14
CA LYS A 35 11.36 -5.58 3.90
C LYS A 35 11.95 -5.71 5.30
N VAL A 36 11.69 -6.82 5.99
CA VAL A 36 12.31 -7.11 7.32
C VAL A 36 13.82 -7.20 7.17
N MET A 37 14.31 -8.02 6.25
CA MET A 37 15.75 -8.19 6.04
C MET A 37 16.45 -6.86 5.69
N ALA A 38 15.81 -6.01 4.90
CA ALA A 38 16.39 -4.71 4.56
C ALA A 38 16.49 -3.78 5.79
N GLU A 39 15.47 -3.75 6.68
CA GLU A 39 15.56 -2.98 7.93
C GLU A 39 16.68 -3.50 8.82
N GLU A 40 16.81 -4.83 9.00
CA GLU A 40 17.88 -5.47 9.78
C GLU A 40 19.29 -5.15 9.24
N GLN A 41 19.44 -5.06 7.92
CA GLN A 41 20.72 -4.70 7.30
C GLN A 41 21.02 -3.19 7.33
N LEU A 42 19.99 -2.35 7.37
CA LEU A 42 20.14 -0.89 7.44
C LEU A 42 20.43 -0.38 8.84
N GLU A 43 19.92 -1.07 9.87
CA GLU A 43 20.08 -0.65 11.26
C GLU A 43 21.56 -0.46 11.68
N PRO A 44 22.47 -1.41 11.45
CA PRO A 44 23.89 -1.25 11.83
C PRO A 44 24.64 -0.17 11.03
N LEU A 45 24.06 0.30 9.90
CA LEU A 45 24.65 1.38 9.10
C LEU A 45 24.32 2.77 9.66
N ALA A 46 23.38 2.88 10.59
CA ALA A 46 22.95 4.13 11.20
C ALA A 46 23.88 4.54 12.33
N ASP A 47 25.14 4.87 12.00
CA ASP A 47 26.18 5.32 12.92
C ASP A 47 26.71 6.72 12.54
N GLY A 48 27.64 7.26 13.37
CA GLY A 48 28.32 8.53 13.10
C GLY A 48 27.36 9.65 12.70
N GLY A 49 27.51 10.15 11.50
CA GLY A 49 26.68 11.20 10.89
C GLY A 49 25.58 10.68 9.94
N PHE A 50 25.34 9.36 9.88
CA PHE A 50 24.40 8.74 8.96
C PHE A 50 23.09 8.36 9.65
N THR A 51 22.00 8.99 9.27
CA THR A 51 20.65 8.67 9.76
C THR A 51 19.91 7.80 8.76
N VAL A 52 19.18 6.79 9.27
CA VAL A 52 18.32 5.89 8.50
C VAL A 52 16.90 6.02 9.00
N THR A 53 15.95 6.23 8.08
CA THR A 53 14.52 6.23 8.40
C THR A 53 13.80 5.20 7.53
N CYS A 54 13.27 4.15 8.16
CA CYS A 54 12.46 3.13 7.53
C CYS A 54 10.99 3.48 7.71
N LEU A 55 10.33 3.96 6.64
CA LEU A 55 8.92 4.30 6.64
C LEU A 55 8.10 3.03 6.37
N ARG A 56 7.55 2.40 7.42
CA ARG A 56 6.67 1.24 7.30
C ARG A 56 5.30 1.69 6.83
N TYR A 57 5.15 1.79 5.53
CA TYR A 57 3.92 2.29 4.93
C TYR A 57 2.73 1.36 5.14
N ALA A 58 1.56 1.95 5.42
CA ALA A 58 0.27 1.35 5.16
C ALA A 58 0.13 0.97 3.67
N THR A 59 -0.94 0.30 3.28
CA THR A 59 -1.17 -0.06 1.88
C THR A 59 -1.34 1.19 1.03
N ALA A 60 -0.47 1.36 0.04
CA ALA A 60 -0.52 2.50 -0.86
C ALA A 60 -1.83 2.52 -1.68
N CYS A 61 -2.38 3.70 -1.90
CA CYS A 61 -3.52 3.94 -2.79
C CYS A 61 -3.40 5.33 -3.43
N GLY A 62 -4.32 5.63 -4.33
CA GLY A 62 -4.38 6.94 -4.99
C GLY A 62 -3.81 6.93 -6.39
N TRP A 63 -3.95 8.08 -7.05
CA TRP A 63 -3.47 8.31 -8.40
C TRP A 63 -1.96 8.48 -8.45
N SER A 64 -1.35 8.01 -9.53
CA SER A 64 0.07 8.16 -9.80
C SER A 64 0.30 8.01 -11.31
N SER A 65 1.33 8.68 -11.86
CA SER A 65 1.77 8.50 -13.25
C SER A 65 2.16 7.05 -13.57
N ARG A 66 2.48 6.27 -12.54
CA ARG A 66 2.67 4.82 -12.61
C ARG A 66 1.58 4.11 -11.84
N LEU A 67 0.34 4.31 -12.28
CA LEU A 67 -0.84 3.72 -11.67
C LEU A 67 -0.68 2.19 -11.51
N ARG A 68 -1.12 1.69 -10.37
CA ARG A 68 -1.15 0.27 -10.04
C ARG A 68 -2.57 -0.15 -9.73
N LEU A 69 -3.13 -1.03 -10.56
CA LEU A 69 -4.47 -1.58 -10.39
C LEU A 69 -4.49 -2.93 -9.63
N ASP A 70 -3.33 -3.38 -9.13
CA ASP A 70 -3.20 -4.51 -8.20
C ASP A 70 -3.30 -4.11 -6.72
N LEU A 71 -3.51 -2.82 -6.43
CA LEU A 71 -3.74 -2.30 -5.09
C LEU A 71 -5.23 -2.19 -4.83
N VAL A 72 -5.70 -2.69 -3.69
CA VAL A 72 -7.11 -2.96 -3.40
C VAL A 72 -8.05 -1.79 -3.68
N LEU A 73 -7.74 -0.56 -3.24
CA LEU A 73 -8.59 0.60 -3.49
C LEU A 73 -8.63 0.96 -4.97
N ASN A 74 -7.46 0.96 -5.63
CA ASN A 74 -7.33 1.28 -7.05
C ASN A 74 -8.02 0.23 -7.93
N ASP A 75 -7.88 -1.07 -7.60
CA ASP A 75 -8.57 -2.19 -8.25
C ASP A 75 -10.09 -2.03 -8.17
N PHE A 76 -10.60 -1.71 -6.98
CA PHE A 76 -12.03 -1.55 -6.77
C PHE A 76 -12.61 -0.37 -7.54
N VAL A 77 -11.91 0.78 -7.60
CA VAL A 77 -12.35 1.93 -8.40
C VAL A 77 -12.34 1.61 -9.89
N ALA A 78 -11.31 0.91 -10.37
CA ALA A 78 -11.25 0.48 -11.77
C ALA A 78 -12.41 -0.48 -12.11
N GLY A 79 -12.64 -1.50 -11.28
CA GLY A 79 -13.75 -2.46 -11.46
C GLY A 79 -15.12 -1.78 -11.42
N ALA A 80 -15.31 -0.84 -10.50
CA ALA A 80 -16.54 -0.06 -10.40
C ALA A 80 -16.82 0.74 -11.69
N LEU A 81 -15.79 1.31 -12.32
CA LEU A 81 -15.94 2.12 -13.52
C LEU A 81 -16.18 1.29 -14.79
N VAL A 82 -15.45 0.18 -14.97
CA VAL A 82 -15.50 -0.54 -16.26
C VAL A 82 -16.42 -1.75 -16.24
N ASN A 83 -16.63 -2.36 -15.08
CA ASN A 83 -17.46 -3.56 -14.94
C ASN A 83 -18.76 -3.31 -14.15
N HIS A 84 -18.99 -2.08 -13.67
CA HIS A 84 -20.06 -1.76 -12.73
C HIS A 84 -20.11 -2.70 -11.51
N GLN A 85 -18.95 -3.25 -11.12
CA GLN A 85 -18.85 -4.26 -10.08
C GLN A 85 -17.55 -4.10 -9.29
N ILE A 86 -17.66 -4.23 -7.96
CA ILE A 86 -16.53 -4.39 -7.05
C ILE A 86 -16.51 -5.85 -6.60
N SER A 87 -15.46 -6.59 -7.02
CA SER A 87 -15.29 -7.99 -6.62
C SER A 87 -14.35 -8.10 -5.43
N ILE A 88 -14.91 -8.42 -4.27
CA ILE A 88 -14.15 -8.71 -3.05
C ILE A 88 -13.79 -10.18 -3.04
N LEU A 89 -12.49 -10.50 -3.14
CA LEU A 89 -11.99 -11.88 -3.20
C LEU A 89 -12.00 -12.60 -1.85
N SER A 90 -12.35 -11.92 -0.77
CA SER A 90 -12.54 -12.44 0.59
C SER A 90 -13.98 -12.23 1.04
N ASP A 91 -14.26 -12.52 2.31
CA ASP A 91 -15.55 -12.20 2.97
C ASP A 91 -15.74 -10.69 3.27
N GLY A 92 -14.75 -9.85 2.96
CA GLY A 92 -14.78 -8.40 3.19
C GLY A 92 -14.36 -7.97 4.61
N THR A 93 -14.18 -8.91 5.54
CA THR A 93 -13.82 -8.60 6.94
C THR A 93 -12.37 -8.19 7.18
N PRO A 94 -11.37 -8.57 6.34
CA PRO A 94 -9.97 -8.24 6.60
C PRO A 94 -9.72 -6.74 6.71
N TRP A 95 -8.87 -6.38 7.67
CA TRP A 95 -8.41 -5.02 7.85
C TRP A 95 -7.27 -4.66 6.89
N ARG A 96 -7.33 -3.44 6.37
CA ARG A 96 -6.30 -2.85 5.52
C ARG A 96 -6.07 -1.40 5.95
N PRO A 97 -4.94 -1.12 6.60
CA PRO A 97 -4.50 0.26 6.74
C PRO A 97 -4.09 0.79 5.37
N MET A 98 -4.50 2.02 5.04
CA MET A 98 -4.27 2.65 3.75
C MET A 98 -3.46 3.95 3.90
N ILE A 99 -2.80 4.37 2.83
CA ILE A 99 -2.15 5.68 2.71
C ILE A 99 -2.15 6.14 1.26
N ASN A 100 -2.51 7.40 1.03
CA ASN A 100 -2.44 8.01 -0.30
C ASN A 100 -0.97 8.27 -0.71
N THR A 101 -0.66 8.12 -2.00
CA THR A 101 0.69 8.37 -2.55
C THR A 101 1.20 9.78 -2.29
N LYS A 102 0.33 10.80 -2.23
CA LYS A 102 0.70 12.17 -1.86
C LYS A 102 1.17 12.27 -0.41
N ASP A 103 0.52 11.54 0.49
CA ASP A 103 0.90 11.49 1.90
C ASP A 103 2.16 10.65 2.12
N MET A 104 2.40 9.64 1.28
CA MET A 104 3.71 8.96 1.24
C MET A 104 4.82 9.95 0.88
N ALA A 105 4.62 10.79 -0.15
CA ALA A 105 5.59 11.81 -0.53
C ALA A 105 5.84 12.82 0.61
N ARG A 106 4.78 13.26 1.30
CA ARG A 106 4.85 14.15 2.46
C ARG A 106 5.69 13.56 3.61
N SER A 107 5.53 12.26 3.85
CA SER A 107 6.31 11.56 4.88
C SER A 107 7.79 11.38 4.49
N ILE A 108 8.09 11.23 3.19
CA ILE A 108 9.47 11.20 2.68
C ILE A 108 10.14 12.56 2.90
N ASP A 109 9.43 13.65 2.62
CA ASP A 109 9.93 15.01 2.84
C ASP A 109 10.36 15.23 4.30
N TRP A 110 9.50 14.84 5.25
CA TRP A 110 9.87 14.81 6.67
C TRP A 110 11.08 13.94 6.96
N ALA A 111 11.12 12.72 6.43
CA ALA A 111 12.18 11.76 6.75
C ALA A 111 13.55 12.21 6.21
N ILE A 112 13.60 12.93 5.09
CA ILE A 112 14.83 13.54 4.54
C ILE A 112 15.37 14.62 5.48
N ALA A 113 14.48 15.46 6.02
CA ALA A 113 14.81 16.57 6.89
C ALA A 113 15.07 16.16 8.35
N ARG A 114 14.70 14.93 8.74
CA ARG A 114 14.81 14.42 10.12
C ARG A 114 16.28 14.31 10.54
N ASP A 115 16.60 14.78 11.72
CA ASP A 115 17.87 14.53 12.39
C ASP A 115 17.76 13.45 13.48
N ALA A 116 18.89 13.06 14.06
CA ALA A 116 18.96 12.00 15.08
C ALA A 116 18.27 12.35 16.40
N SER A 117 18.04 13.64 16.72
CA SER A 117 17.33 14.04 17.94
C SER A 117 15.84 13.67 17.87
N ASN A 118 15.30 13.54 16.64
CA ASN A 118 13.92 13.19 16.38
C ASN A 118 13.78 11.68 16.06
N GLY A 119 13.87 10.82 17.06
CA GLY A 119 13.65 9.38 16.94
C GLY A 119 14.92 8.51 16.77
N GLY A 120 16.12 9.05 17.00
CA GLY A 120 17.39 8.30 16.95
C GLY A 120 18.02 8.27 15.54
N LYS A 121 19.23 7.69 15.46
CA LYS A 121 19.96 7.54 14.19
C LYS A 121 19.26 6.54 13.26
N PHE A 122 18.83 5.41 13.77
CA PHE A 122 17.93 4.46 13.11
C PHE A 122 16.51 4.65 13.62
N LEU A 123 15.56 4.74 12.71
CA LEU A 123 14.14 4.82 13.03
C LEU A 123 13.33 3.97 12.06
N ALA A 124 12.67 2.94 12.57
CA ALA A 124 11.57 2.28 11.84
C ALA A 124 10.25 2.79 12.40
N VAL A 125 9.37 3.35 11.55
CA VAL A 125 8.13 3.98 11.98
C VAL A 125 6.96 3.60 11.08
N ASN A 126 5.83 3.21 11.67
CA ASN A 126 4.59 2.99 10.95
C ASN A 126 4.09 4.32 10.37
N THR A 127 3.85 4.36 9.06
CA THR A 127 3.55 5.58 8.35
C THR A 127 2.18 5.51 7.69
N GLY A 128 1.26 6.35 8.17
CA GLY A 128 -0.14 6.40 7.78
C GLY A 128 -0.97 7.18 8.78
N SER A 129 -2.27 6.89 8.86
CA SER A 129 -3.20 7.47 9.82
C SER A 129 -4.04 6.39 10.50
N ASN A 130 -4.32 6.55 11.80
CA ASN A 130 -5.21 5.66 12.53
C ASN A 130 -6.62 5.62 11.93
N ASP A 131 -7.07 6.71 11.34
CA ASP A 131 -8.40 6.86 10.72
C ASP A 131 -8.52 6.06 9.41
N TRP A 132 -7.40 5.61 8.85
CA TRP A 132 -7.36 4.86 7.59
C TRP A 132 -7.16 3.35 7.78
N ASN A 133 -7.39 2.83 8.97
CA ASN A 133 -7.57 1.40 9.19
C ASN A 133 -8.99 1.00 8.78
N ASN A 134 -9.15 0.54 7.54
CA ASN A 134 -10.46 0.18 6.98
C ASN A 134 -10.62 -1.32 6.83
N ARG A 135 -11.85 -1.82 6.92
CA ARG A 135 -12.20 -3.15 6.40
C ARG A 135 -12.30 -3.10 4.88
N VAL A 136 -12.02 -4.22 4.22
CA VAL A 136 -12.16 -4.31 2.76
C VAL A 136 -13.59 -4.01 2.31
N SER A 137 -14.60 -4.45 3.07
CA SER A 137 -16.01 -4.10 2.82
C SER A 137 -16.27 -2.59 2.89
N THR A 138 -15.70 -1.90 3.89
CA THR A 138 -15.85 -0.44 4.04
C THR A 138 -15.23 0.33 2.86
N LEU A 139 -14.12 -0.16 2.30
CA LEU A 139 -13.53 0.43 1.09
C LEU A 139 -14.48 0.30 -0.10
N ALA A 140 -15.12 -0.86 -0.27
CA ALA A 140 -16.08 -1.08 -1.36
C ALA A 140 -17.34 -0.20 -1.21
N GLU A 141 -17.88 -0.10 0.00
CA GLU A 141 -19.02 0.77 0.33
C GLU A 141 -18.73 2.25 0.03
N ALA A 142 -17.54 2.73 0.42
CA ALA A 142 -17.11 4.10 0.14
C ALA A 142 -17.02 4.37 -1.37
N ILE A 143 -16.52 3.40 -2.15
CA ILE A 143 -16.46 3.52 -3.62
C ILE A 143 -17.87 3.53 -4.23
N ALA A 144 -18.76 2.64 -3.79
CA ALA A 144 -20.15 2.60 -4.27
C ALA A 144 -20.91 3.91 -3.96
N SER A 145 -20.57 4.60 -2.88
CA SER A 145 -21.15 5.92 -2.57
C SER A 145 -20.71 7.03 -3.55
N VAL A 146 -19.51 6.89 -4.15
CA VAL A 146 -18.95 7.85 -5.12
C VAL A 146 -19.27 7.47 -6.56
N ILE A 147 -19.45 6.18 -6.84
CA ILE A 147 -19.75 5.64 -8.18
C ILE A 147 -21.09 4.89 -8.06
N PRO A 148 -22.23 5.55 -8.36
CA PRO A 148 -23.52 4.92 -8.22
C PRO A 148 -23.76 3.81 -9.26
N GLY A 149 -24.66 2.86 -8.94
CA GLY A 149 -25.00 1.75 -9.83
C GLY A 149 -23.94 0.66 -9.90
N VAL A 150 -23.15 0.49 -8.83
CA VAL A 150 -22.09 -0.52 -8.71
C VAL A 150 -22.54 -1.64 -7.79
N ASP A 151 -22.42 -2.88 -8.23
CA ASP A 151 -22.68 -4.06 -7.42
C ASP A 151 -21.42 -4.43 -6.60
N ILE A 152 -21.61 -4.70 -5.31
CA ILE A 152 -20.55 -5.25 -4.44
C ILE A 152 -20.76 -6.76 -4.33
N VAL A 153 -19.82 -7.53 -4.88
CA VAL A 153 -19.84 -8.99 -4.86
C VAL A 153 -18.74 -9.51 -3.95
N THR A 154 -19.13 -10.26 -2.93
CA THR A 154 -18.20 -10.95 -2.02
C THR A 154 -18.19 -12.44 -2.33
N ASN A 155 -17.08 -13.12 -2.03
CA ASN A 155 -17.03 -14.57 -2.04
C ASN A 155 -17.19 -15.11 -0.61
N PRO A 156 -18.40 -15.52 -0.19
CA PRO A 156 -18.65 -15.98 1.19
C PRO A 156 -17.90 -17.28 1.53
N ASN A 157 -17.46 -18.02 0.50
CA ASN A 157 -16.71 -19.27 0.66
C ASN A 157 -15.19 -19.05 0.48
N ALA A 158 -14.74 -17.80 0.41
CA ALA A 158 -13.31 -17.52 0.30
C ALA A 158 -12.58 -17.96 1.57
N PRO A 159 -11.39 -18.56 1.42
CA PRO A 159 -10.54 -18.81 2.58
C PRO A 159 -10.23 -17.47 3.28
N PRO A 160 -10.12 -17.44 4.62
CA PRO A 160 -9.76 -16.23 5.34
C PRO A 160 -8.47 -15.61 4.78
N ASP A 161 -8.51 -14.31 4.46
CA ASP A 161 -7.31 -13.59 4.03
C ASP A 161 -6.38 -13.40 5.23
N LYS A 162 -5.28 -14.17 5.26
CA LYS A 162 -4.27 -14.15 6.33
C LYS A 162 -3.49 -12.83 6.42
N ARG A 163 -3.75 -11.86 5.56
CA ARG A 163 -3.10 -10.55 5.57
C ARG A 163 -3.97 -9.49 6.24
N SER A 164 -4.63 -9.82 7.34
CA SER A 164 -5.49 -8.89 8.09
C SER A 164 -4.72 -8.30 9.28
N TYR A 165 -4.58 -6.98 9.30
CA TYR A 165 -4.00 -6.26 10.43
C TYR A 165 -4.44 -4.80 10.43
N ARG A 166 -4.45 -4.20 11.61
CA ARG A 166 -4.47 -2.76 11.83
C ARG A 166 -3.07 -2.29 12.22
N ALA A 167 -2.71 -1.05 11.90
CA ALA A 167 -1.47 -0.44 12.36
C ALA A 167 -1.76 0.78 13.24
N ASN A 168 -0.93 0.98 14.24
CA ASN A 168 -0.93 2.18 15.09
C ASN A 168 0.09 3.16 14.51
N PHE A 169 -0.32 4.41 14.33
CA PHE A 169 0.49 5.47 13.73
C PHE A 169 0.81 6.61 14.71
N ASP A 170 0.62 6.39 16.01
CA ASP A 170 0.82 7.42 17.04
C ASP A 170 2.28 7.89 17.12
N LEU A 171 3.25 6.98 16.88
CA LEU A 171 4.66 7.35 16.85
C LEU A 171 4.94 8.32 15.69
N PHE A 172 4.43 8.04 14.49
CA PHE A 172 4.55 8.93 13.33
C PHE A 172 3.89 10.29 13.62
N LYS A 173 2.70 10.28 14.20
CA LYS A 173 1.99 11.51 14.60
C LYS A 173 2.81 12.35 15.59
N LYS A 174 3.48 11.71 16.53
CA LYS A 174 4.34 12.38 17.53
C LYS A 174 5.60 12.98 16.89
N LEU A 175 6.28 12.22 16.01
CA LEU A 175 7.58 12.61 15.44
C LEU A 175 7.46 13.57 14.24
N ALA A 176 6.34 13.51 13.50
CA ALA A 176 6.10 14.26 12.27
C ALA A 176 4.79 15.07 12.31
N PRO A 177 4.52 15.91 13.33
CA PRO A 177 3.21 16.55 13.51
C PRO A 177 2.79 17.43 12.34
N ASN A 178 3.75 18.02 11.61
CA ASN A 178 3.50 18.91 10.47
C ASN A 178 3.42 18.17 9.13
N HIS A 179 3.69 16.85 9.10
CA HIS A 179 3.73 16.03 7.89
C HIS A 179 2.71 14.88 7.95
N GLN A 180 1.63 15.09 8.70
CA GLN A 180 0.57 14.10 8.81
C GLN A 180 -0.20 13.94 7.49
N PRO A 181 -0.80 12.75 7.24
CA PRO A 181 -1.70 12.52 6.12
C PRO A 181 -2.82 13.58 6.05
N ARG A 182 -3.13 14.05 4.83
CA ARG A 182 -4.15 15.07 4.55
C ARG A 182 -5.24 14.57 3.62
N GLU A 183 -4.95 13.54 2.83
CA GLU A 183 -5.93 12.95 1.94
C GLU A 183 -6.92 12.10 2.74
N ASP A 184 -8.17 12.05 2.32
CA ASP A 184 -9.19 11.18 2.87
C ASP A 184 -9.65 10.13 1.84
N LEU A 185 -10.43 9.15 2.29
CA LEU A 185 -10.86 8.03 1.46
C LEU A 185 -11.72 8.49 0.28
N ILE A 186 -12.67 9.36 0.53
CA ILE A 186 -13.63 9.82 -0.49
C ILE A 186 -12.94 10.68 -1.56
N SER A 187 -12.11 11.64 -1.15
CA SER A 187 -11.33 12.47 -2.08
C SER A 187 -10.36 11.64 -2.91
N THR A 188 -9.74 10.62 -2.30
CA THR A 188 -8.86 9.68 -3.02
C THR A 188 -9.63 8.85 -4.06
N VAL A 189 -10.81 8.34 -3.73
CA VAL A 189 -11.67 7.62 -4.70
C VAL A 189 -12.09 8.54 -5.84
N GLN A 190 -12.49 9.79 -5.52
CA GLN A 190 -12.88 10.78 -6.53
C GLN A 190 -11.71 11.12 -7.47
N GLU A 191 -10.50 11.29 -6.94
CA GLU A 191 -9.30 11.56 -7.74
C GLU A 191 -8.98 10.40 -8.69
N ILE A 192 -8.96 9.16 -8.20
CA ILE A 192 -8.71 7.97 -9.05
C ILE A 192 -9.78 7.89 -10.14
N LYS A 193 -11.07 8.03 -9.78
CA LYS A 193 -12.19 8.04 -10.72
C LYS A 193 -12.01 9.08 -11.83
N GLN A 194 -11.76 10.34 -11.46
CA GLN A 194 -11.61 11.44 -12.43
C GLN A 194 -10.45 11.20 -13.38
N ASN A 195 -9.32 10.73 -12.88
CA ASN A 195 -8.16 10.46 -13.72
C ASN A 195 -8.37 9.24 -14.64
N LEU A 196 -9.01 8.17 -14.18
CA LEU A 196 -9.36 7.03 -15.02
C LEU A 196 -10.33 7.45 -16.15
N ILE A 197 -11.34 8.25 -15.82
CA ILE A 197 -12.25 8.82 -16.85
C ILE A 197 -11.48 9.73 -17.82
N GLY A 198 -10.60 10.60 -17.33
CA GLY A 198 -9.79 11.51 -18.13
C GLY A 198 -8.88 10.80 -19.12
N MET A 199 -8.32 9.64 -18.76
CA MET A 199 -7.54 8.80 -19.67
C MET A 199 -8.39 7.87 -20.53
N LYS A 200 -9.72 7.98 -20.47
CA LYS A 200 -10.69 7.13 -21.21
C LYS A 200 -10.50 5.64 -20.91
N PHE A 201 -10.23 5.33 -19.65
CA PHE A 201 -10.04 3.96 -19.23
C PHE A 201 -11.33 3.14 -19.37
N ASN A 202 -11.28 2.05 -20.17
CA ASN A 202 -12.43 1.23 -20.51
C ASN A 202 -12.11 -0.27 -20.69
N ASP A 203 -10.98 -0.72 -20.14
CA ASP A 203 -10.54 -2.11 -20.24
C ASP A 203 -11.22 -2.99 -19.17
N PRO A 204 -12.19 -3.87 -19.53
CA PRO A 204 -12.85 -4.76 -18.57
C PRO A 204 -11.91 -5.84 -18.04
N ASN A 205 -10.83 -6.13 -18.77
CA ASN A 205 -9.81 -7.12 -18.39
C ASN A 205 -8.57 -6.48 -17.77
N TYR A 206 -8.68 -5.29 -17.17
CA TYR A 206 -7.57 -4.50 -16.65
C TYR A 206 -6.64 -5.27 -15.69
N ARG A 207 -7.14 -6.34 -15.05
CA ARG A 207 -6.32 -7.21 -14.20
C ARG A 207 -5.27 -8.02 -14.96
N GLU A 208 -5.36 -8.08 -16.29
CA GLU A 208 -4.36 -8.65 -17.20
C GLU A 208 -3.54 -7.56 -17.93
N SER A 209 -3.78 -6.28 -17.62
CA SER A 209 -3.20 -5.15 -18.34
C SER A 209 -1.81 -4.75 -17.80
N GLN A 210 -1.20 -3.77 -18.51
CA GLN A 210 0.07 -3.15 -18.13
C GLN A 210 0.07 -2.45 -16.74
N PHE A 211 -1.10 -2.21 -16.15
CA PHE A 211 -1.23 -1.65 -14.81
C PHE A 211 -1.00 -2.69 -13.70
N ILE A 212 -0.83 -3.97 -14.06
CA ILE A 212 -0.45 -5.07 -13.18
C ILE A 212 0.99 -5.49 -13.49
N ARG A 213 1.95 -5.05 -12.67
CA ARG A 213 3.38 -5.23 -12.95
C ARG A 213 3.81 -6.68 -13.17
N LEU A 214 3.25 -7.62 -12.42
CA LEU A 214 3.56 -9.04 -12.60
C LEU A 214 3.11 -9.52 -13.98
N LYS A 215 1.95 -9.09 -14.48
CA LYS A 215 1.46 -9.44 -15.81
C LYS A 215 2.38 -8.93 -16.92
N VAL A 216 2.95 -7.75 -16.75
CA VAL A 216 3.95 -7.23 -17.69
C VAL A 216 5.20 -8.10 -17.71
N LEU A 217 5.69 -8.54 -16.56
CA LEU A 217 6.85 -9.46 -16.49
C LEU A 217 6.52 -10.80 -17.12
N ASP A 218 5.37 -11.40 -16.81
CA ASP A 218 4.91 -12.66 -17.41
C ASP A 218 4.84 -12.54 -18.94
N GLN A 219 4.30 -11.44 -19.47
CA GLN A 219 4.21 -11.18 -20.91
C GLN A 219 5.58 -11.04 -21.57
N LEU A 220 6.51 -10.30 -20.93
CA LEU A 220 7.87 -10.13 -21.45
C LEU A 220 8.63 -11.46 -21.47
N GLN A 221 8.44 -12.33 -20.47
CA GLN A 221 8.99 -13.68 -20.46
C GLN A 221 8.38 -14.57 -21.55
N ALA A 222 7.05 -14.53 -21.69
CA ALA A 222 6.35 -15.32 -22.73
C ALA A 222 6.75 -14.91 -24.15
N GLN A 223 7.12 -13.64 -24.35
CA GLN A 223 7.64 -13.11 -25.62
C GLN A 223 9.14 -13.41 -25.82
N GLY A 224 9.81 -14.04 -24.86
CA GLY A 224 11.26 -14.30 -24.91
C GLY A 224 12.14 -13.07 -24.76
N LEU A 225 11.57 -11.93 -24.35
CA LEU A 225 12.31 -10.68 -24.10
C LEU A 225 13.02 -10.68 -22.75
N LEU A 226 12.49 -11.45 -21.80
CA LEU A 226 13.14 -11.72 -20.51
C LEU A 226 13.36 -13.23 -20.33
N ASN A 227 14.52 -13.61 -19.81
CA ASN A 227 14.80 -14.97 -19.40
C ASN A 227 14.17 -15.30 -18.02
N ALA A 228 14.32 -16.54 -17.56
CA ALA A 228 13.79 -16.98 -16.25
C ALA A 228 14.36 -16.21 -15.05
N ASN A 229 15.52 -15.56 -15.20
CA ASN A 229 16.15 -14.74 -14.19
C ASN A 229 15.78 -13.24 -14.30
N LEU A 230 14.76 -12.91 -15.11
CA LEU A 230 14.31 -11.54 -15.39
C LEU A 230 15.40 -10.64 -16.01
N GLN A 231 16.35 -11.22 -16.71
CA GLN A 231 17.35 -10.49 -17.49
C GLN A 231 16.87 -10.37 -18.94
N TRP A 232 17.20 -9.25 -19.58
CA TRP A 232 16.91 -9.08 -21.00
C TRP A 232 17.59 -10.17 -21.82
N ALA A 233 16.85 -10.80 -22.70
CA ALA A 233 17.41 -11.72 -23.67
C ALA A 233 18.26 -10.91 -24.67
N THR A 234 19.50 -11.31 -24.86
CA THR A 234 20.45 -10.71 -25.82
C THR A 234 20.31 -11.36 -27.18
#